data_532965f289367bb8bf548cd901d4b466
#
_entry.id   532965f289367bb8bf548cd901d4b466
#
_cell.length_a   1.000
_cell.length_b   1.000
_cell.length_c   1.000
_cell.angle_alpha   90.00
_cell.angle_beta   90.00
_cell.angle_gamma   90.00
#
_symmetry.space_group_name_H-M   'P 1'
#
loop_
_entity.id
_entity.type
_entity.pdbx_description
1 polymer ?
#
loop_
_entity_poly.entity_id
_entity_poly.type
_entity_poly.pdbx_seq_one_letter_code
_entity_poly.pdbx_strand_id
1 'polypeptide(L)'
;MVRMTTPLTLSSETARSRAGSWSAVLALTLCVSTLIASEFMPVSILTPIAADLELTEGAAGQAISVSGLFAVLTSLGITSLTAGIDRRTVLLGLTVLMLVSGLMVAFAPSYAVLMVGRALLGIAVGGFWSISAATVMRLVPEDQVPRALAVLNGGNALATTIAAPLGSFLGQYIGWRGAFFMVVPLAVATFVWQWLTLPSMPSDRAGRGASALGVLRRPQARLGMLAVALLFAGQFALFTYLRPFLENVTGLSVSALSLILLAMGAAGLVGTWVIGRIVARSLSATLILSPLAMAGIALALVIAGDLAVPTAALLTLWGLIGTAVPVAWWTWLSRTLPDDAEAGGGLMVAVIQLAITLGATIGGFLFDTAGYRATFLASAALLGASTLVGVAAARRSATPS
;
A
#
# COMPACT_ATOMS: atom_id res chain seq x y z
N MET A 1 48.11 41.28 -14.13
CA MET A 1 47.23 40.70 -15.13
C MET A 1 46.67 39.40 -14.54
N VAL A 2 45.59 39.49 -13.78
CA VAL A 2 44.94 38.37 -13.07
C VAL A 2 43.87 37.80 -14.01
N ARG A 3 44.06 36.56 -14.47
CA ARG A 3 43.07 35.84 -15.26
C ARG A 3 41.90 35.45 -14.33
N MET A 4 40.77 36.10 -14.48
CA MET A 4 39.47 35.63 -14.00
C MET A 4 39.12 34.36 -14.80
N THR A 5 39.24 33.21 -14.18
CA THR A 5 38.71 31.95 -14.71
C THR A 5 37.22 31.84 -14.33
N THR A 6 36.44 31.58 -15.31
CA THR A 6 34.99 31.66 -15.46
C THR A 6 34.20 30.73 -14.50
N PRO A 7 33.07 31.19 -13.90
CA PRO A 7 32.21 30.37 -13.05
C PRO A 7 31.13 29.53 -13.82
N LEU A 8 31.26 29.36 -15.14
CA LEU A 8 30.24 28.73 -15.99
C LEU A 8 30.19 27.20 -15.94
N THR A 9 31.30 26.55 -15.54
CA THR A 9 31.36 25.07 -15.48
C THR A 9 30.75 24.49 -14.23
N LEU A 10 30.83 25.18 -13.09
CA LEU A 10 30.22 24.73 -11.82
C LEU A 10 28.69 24.73 -11.83
N SER A 11 28.05 25.65 -12.58
CA SER A 11 26.59 25.73 -12.67
C SER A 11 26.00 24.59 -13.52
N SER A 12 26.72 24.12 -14.55
CA SER A 12 26.25 23.04 -15.41
C SER A 12 26.38 21.65 -14.78
N GLU A 13 27.43 21.41 -13.99
CA GLU A 13 27.61 20.16 -13.25
C GLU A 13 26.62 20.01 -12.08
N THR A 14 26.39 21.09 -11.34
CA THR A 14 25.36 21.09 -10.27
C THR A 14 23.94 20.94 -10.82
N ALA A 15 23.63 21.52 -11.98
CA ALA A 15 22.34 21.34 -12.65
C ALA A 15 22.17 19.89 -13.17
N ARG A 16 23.20 19.30 -13.75
CA ARG A 16 23.20 17.89 -14.20
C ARG A 16 23.08 16.91 -13.02
N SER A 17 23.79 17.16 -11.92
CA SER A 17 23.70 16.37 -10.70
C SER A 17 22.29 16.43 -10.07
N ARG A 18 21.68 17.63 -10.03
CA ARG A 18 20.29 17.82 -9.56
C ARG A 18 19.26 17.14 -10.46
N ALA A 19 19.43 17.23 -11.78
CA ALA A 19 18.53 16.57 -12.74
C ALA A 19 18.61 15.03 -12.62
N GLY A 20 19.82 14.50 -12.43
CA GLY A 20 20.04 13.06 -12.20
C GLY A 20 19.37 12.56 -10.91
N SER A 21 19.42 13.32 -9.83
CA SER A 21 18.79 12.99 -8.55
C SER A 21 17.27 12.89 -8.64
N TRP A 22 16.63 13.86 -9.30
CA TRP A 22 15.17 13.85 -9.49
C TRP A 22 14.71 12.74 -10.45
N SER A 23 15.51 12.42 -11.48
CA SER A 23 15.22 11.28 -12.35
C SER A 23 15.23 9.97 -11.57
N ALA A 24 16.15 9.79 -10.62
CA ALA A 24 16.16 8.63 -9.73
C ALA A 24 14.94 8.58 -8.80
N VAL A 25 14.50 9.72 -8.25
CA VAL A 25 13.27 9.81 -7.45
C VAL A 25 12.04 9.39 -8.29
N LEU A 26 11.94 9.87 -9.53
CA LEU A 26 10.84 9.50 -10.44
C LEU A 26 10.90 8.02 -10.83
N ALA A 27 12.08 7.44 -11.01
CA ALA A 27 12.24 6.01 -11.25
C ALA A 27 11.76 5.17 -10.04
N LEU A 28 12.05 5.61 -8.80
CA LEU A 28 11.52 5.00 -7.58
C LEU A 28 10.00 5.20 -7.45
N THR A 29 9.48 6.33 -7.89
CA THR A 29 8.04 6.61 -7.93
C THR A 29 7.32 5.68 -8.92
N LEU A 30 7.89 5.45 -10.09
CA LEU A 30 7.37 4.46 -11.04
C LEU A 30 7.43 3.04 -10.46
N CYS A 31 8.51 2.72 -9.71
CA CYS A 31 8.64 1.42 -9.04
C CYS A 31 7.52 1.19 -8.03
N VAL A 32 7.27 2.14 -7.13
CA VAL A 32 6.18 2.00 -6.16
C VAL A 32 4.83 1.93 -6.84
N SER A 33 4.61 2.71 -7.89
CA SER A 33 3.35 2.66 -8.64
C SER A 33 3.13 1.28 -9.27
N THR A 34 4.18 0.69 -9.85
CA THR A 34 4.12 -0.65 -10.46
C THR A 34 3.91 -1.74 -9.40
N LEU A 35 4.60 -1.66 -8.25
CA LEU A 35 4.43 -2.58 -7.12
C LEU A 35 2.99 -2.56 -6.61
N ILE A 36 2.46 -1.38 -6.33
CA ILE A 36 1.10 -1.19 -5.79
C ILE A 36 0.02 -1.62 -6.80
N ALA A 37 0.23 -1.30 -8.08
CA ALA A 37 -0.67 -1.78 -9.14
C ALA A 37 -0.70 -3.31 -9.17
N SER A 38 0.45 -3.98 -9.11
CA SER A 38 0.53 -5.44 -9.07
C SER A 38 -0.04 -6.03 -7.77
N GLU A 39 0.14 -5.36 -6.64
CA GLU A 39 -0.31 -5.83 -5.33
C GLU A 39 -1.84 -5.87 -5.23
N PHE A 40 -2.53 -4.82 -5.68
CA PHE A 40 -3.98 -4.69 -5.52
C PHE A 40 -4.80 -5.07 -6.76
N MET A 41 -4.16 -5.37 -7.89
CA MET A 41 -4.87 -5.85 -9.09
C MET A 41 -5.76 -7.08 -8.83
N PRO A 42 -5.37 -8.09 -8.00
CA PRO A 42 -6.24 -9.24 -7.73
C PRO A 42 -7.63 -8.87 -7.22
N VAL A 43 -7.77 -7.77 -6.44
CA VAL A 43 -9.07 -7.31 -5.92
C VAL A 43 -10.09 -7.10 -7.04
N SER A 44 -9.64 -6.53 -8.16
CA SER A 44 -10.52 -6.16 -9.27
C SER A 44 -10.74 -7.27 -10.31
N ILE A 45 -9.97 -8.35 -10.23
CA ILE A 45 -10.04 -9.50 -11.15
C ILE A 45 -10.15 -10.84 -10.39
N LEU A 46 -10.63 -10.79 -9.14
CA LEU A 46 -10.70 -11.95 -8.24
C LEU A 46 -11.57 -13.05 -8.83
N THR A 47 -12.80 -12.73 -9.25
CA THR A 47 -13.76 -13.70 -9.80
C THR A 47 -13.23 -14.39 -11.08
N PRO A 48 -12.64 -13.68 -12.07
CA PRO A 48 -12.00 -14.34 -13.21
C PRO A 48 -10.84 -15.28 -12.83
N ILE A 49 -10.04 -14.94 -11.82
CA ILE A 49 -8.97 -15.82 -11.32
C ILE A 49 -9.57 -17.08 -10.71
N ALA A 50 -10.59 -16.92 -9.85
CA ALA A 50 -11.26 -18.02 -9.18
C ALA A 50 -11.90 -18.98 -10.22
N ALA A 51 -12.61 -18.44 -11.18
CA ALA A 51 -13.28 -19.23 -12.23
C ALA A 51 -12.29 -19.99 -13.11
N ASP A 52 -11.20 -19.35 -13.55
CA ASP A 52 -10.24 -19.95 -14.48
C ASP A 52 -9.35 -21.03 -13.82
N LEU A 53 -9.06 -20.88 -12.53
CA LEU A 53 -8.27 -21.83 -11.74
C LEU A 53 -9.13 -22.81 -10.92
N GLU A 54 -10.45 -22.81 -11.10
CA GLU A 54 -11.42 -23.68 -10.40
C GLU A 54 -11.29 -23.56 -8.87
N LEU A 55 -11.25 -22.32 -8.36
CA LEU A 55 -11.08 -21.98 -6.95
C LEU A 55 -12.34 -21.30 -6.39
N THR A 56 -12.42 -21.27 -5.05
CA THR A 56 -13.32 -20.34 -4.36
C THR A 56 -12.78 -18.92 -4.42
N GLU A 57 -13.64 -17.91 -4.25
CA GLU A 57 -13.22 -16.52 -4.16
C GLU A 57 -12.31 -16.27 -2.96
N GLY A 58 -12.54 -16.98 -1.83
CA GLY A 58 -11.68 -16.94 -0.67
C GLY A 58 -10.28 -17.47 -0.96
N ALA A 59 -10.18 -18.60 -1.68
CA ALA A 59 -8.89 -19.15 -2.09
C ALA A 59 -8.15 -18.22 -3.05
N ALA A 60 -8.85 -17.61 -4.02
CA ALA A 60 -8.24 -16.64 -4.92
C ALA A 60 -7.77 -15.38 -4.16
N GLY A 61 -8.51 -14.95 -3.13
CA GLY A 61 -8.16 -13.83 -2.25
C GLY A 61 -6.87 -14.04 -1.47
N GLN A 62 -6.46 -15.30 -1.21
CA GLN A 62 -5.16 -15.59 -0.58
C GLN A 62 -3.96 -15.09 -1.41
N ALA A 63 -4.15 -14.77 -2.68
CA ALA A 63 -3.13 -14.10 -3.47
C ALA A 63 -2.67 -12.77 -2.85
N ILE A 64 -3.54 -12.06 -2.14
CA ILE A 64 -3.21 -10.84 -1.40
C ILE A 64 -2.53 -11.21 -0.08
N SER A 65 -3.07 -12.20 0.64
CA SER A 65 -2.53 -12.65 1.92
C SER A 65 -1.10 -13.16 1.81
N VAL A 66 -0.80 -13.95 0.78
CA VAL A 66 0.55 -14.49 0.56
C VAL A 66 1.54 -13.36 0.28
N SER A 67 1.20 -12.40 -0.59
CA SER A 67 2.11 -11.26 -0.83
C SER A 67 2.32 -10.42 0.43
N GLY A 68 1.28 -10.16 1.21
CA GLY A 68 1.38 -9.45 2.48
C GLY A 68 2.26 -10.18 3.51
N LEU A 69 2.11 -11.50 3.65
CA LEU A 69 2.94 -12.31 4.54
C LEU A 69 4.43 -12.21 4.20
N PHE A 70 4.78 -12.40 2.92
CA PHE A 70 6.17 -12.28 2.48
C PHE A 70 6.68 -10.84 2.57
N ALA A 71 5.82 -9.82 2.42
CA ALA A 71 6.19 -8.44 2.65
C ALA A 71 6.55 -8.18 4.12
N VAL A 72 5.78 -8.74 5.09
CA VAL A 72 6.12 -8.65 6.53
C VAL A 72 7.49 -9.30 6.79
N LEU A 73 7.67 -10.54 6.36
CA LEU A 73 8.92 -11.28 6.59
C LEU A 73 10.12 -10.53 6.03
N THR A 74 9.98 -10.00 4.81
CA THR A 74 11.04 -9.26 4.15
C THR A 74 11.28 -7.92 4.80
N SER A 75 10.24 -7.16 5.17
CA SER A 75 10.40 -5.84 5.79
C SER A 75 11.15 -5.90 7.12
N LEU A 76 10.99 -6.98 7.88
CA LEU A 76 11.69 -7.19 9.14
C LEU A 76 13.14 -7.66 8.96
N GLY A 77 13.44 -8.36 7.85
CA GLY A 77 14.74 -9.00 7.63
C GLY A 77 15.66 -8.29 6.63
N ILE A 78 15.14 -7.49 5.71
CA ILE A 78 15.88 -7.00 4.54
C ILE A 78 17.12 -6.17 4.92
N THR A 79 17.03 -5.30 5.90
CA THR A 79 18.14 -4.46 6.38
C THR A 79 19.32 -5.29 6.91
N SER A 80 19.01 -6.39 7.59
CA SER A 80 20.02 -7.31 8.10
C SER A 80 20.62 -8.18 6.99
N LEU A 81 19.76 -8.71 6.11
CA LEU A 81 20.14 -9.59 5.01
C LEU A 81 20.96 -8.87 3.92
N THR A 82 20.73 -7.57 3.75
CA THR A 82 21.41 -6.75 2.75
C THR A 82 22.50 -5.84 3.35
N ALA A 83 22.88 -6.08 4.61
CA ALA A 83 23.95 -5.34 5.27
C ALA A 83 25.27 -5.48 4.49
N GLY A 84 25.84 -4.34 4.06
CA GLY A 84 27.05 -4.31 3.25
C GLY A 84 26.83 -4.46 1.73
N ILE A 85 25.59 -4.67 1.27
CA ILE A 85 25.26 -4.65 -0.16
C ILE A 85 24.86 -3.22 -0.55
N ASP A 86 25.34 -2.77 -1.70
CA ASP A 86 24.95 -1.47 -2.26
C ASP A 86 23.44 -1.38 -2.45
N ARG A 87 22.83 -0.29 -1.95
CA ARG A 87 21.36 -0.10 -2.01
C ARG A 87 20.82 -0.08 -3.43
N ARG A 88 21.61 0.40 -4.41
CA ARG A 88 21.26 0.32 -5.84
C ARG A 88 21.06 -1.13 -6.26
N THR A 89 22.00 -2.01 -5.89
CA THR A 89 21.94 -3.44 -6.24
C THR A 89 20.70 -4.10 -5.60
N VAL A 90 20.40 -3.77 -4.34
CA VAL A 90 19.21 -4.29 -3.66
C VAL A 90 17.94 -3.84 -4.38
N LEU A 91 17.79 -2.54 -4.69
CA LEU A 91 16.60 -2.01 -5.37
C LEU A 91 16.41 -2.62 -6.76
N LEU A 92 17.48 -2.76 -7.54
CA LEU A 92 17.45 -3.43 -8.85
C LEU A 92 17.05 -4.90 -8.71
N GLY A 93 17.60 -5.61 -7.71
CA GLY A 93 17.22 -7.00 -7.41
C GLY A 93 15.73 -7.15 -7.05
N LEU A 94 15.19 -6.23 -6.24
CA LEU A 94 13.76 -6.21 -5.90
C LEU A 94 12.88 -5.92 -7.13
N THR A 95 13.34 -5.05 -8.04
CA THR A 95 12.65 -4.77 -9.30
C THR A 95 12.68 -5.98 -10.25
N VAL A 96 13.78 -6.74 -10.27
CA VAL A 96 13.84 -8.03 -11.00
C VAL A 96 12.88 -9.04 -10.39
N LEU A 97 12.78 -9.13 -9.06
CA LEU A 97 11.80 -10.01 -8.41
C LEU A 97 10.36 -9.61 -8.78
N MET A 98 10.05 -8.31 -8.83
CA MET A 98 8.76 -7.80 -9.30
C MET A 98 8.49 -8.22 -10.75
N LEU A 99 9.47 -8.11 -11.63
CA LEU A 99 9.37 -8.53 -13.04
C LEU A 99 9.10 -10.03 -13.15
N VAL A 100 9.88 -10.86 -12.44
CA VAL A 100 9.71 -12.32 -12.41
C VAL A 100 8.35 -12.69 -11.86
N SER A 101 7.91 -12.03 -10.77
CA SER A 101 6.57 -12.19 -10.21
C SER A 101 5.49 -11.91 -11.26
N GLY A 102 5.58 -10.76 -11.95
CA GLY A 102 4.61 -10.38 -12.99
C GLY A 102 4.52 -11.42 -14.12
N LEU A 103 5.66 -11.94 -14.59
CA LEU A 103 5.70 -13.02 -15.58
C LEU A 103 5.09 -14.30 -15.04
N MET A 104 5.47 -14.73 -13.82
CA MET A 104 4.94 -15.95 -13.22
C MET A 104 3.41 -15.89 -13.05
N VAL A 105 2.89 -14.78 -12.58
CA VAL A 105 1.44 -14.58 -12.41
C VAL A 105 0.73 -14.53 -13.77
N ALA A 106 1.26 -13.78 -14.75
CA ALA A 106 0.67 -13.66 -16.08
C ALA A 106 0.58 -15.02 -16.82
N PHE A 107 1.54 -15.91 -16.59
CA PHE A 107 1.59 -17.24 -17.23
C PHE A 107 1.28 -18.37 -16.25
N ALA A 108 0.64 -18.10 -15.10
CA ALA A 108 0.36 -19.11 -14.10
C ALA A 108 -0.62 -20.18 -14.63
N PRO A 109 -0.20 -21.45 -14.76
CA PRO A 109 -1.07 -22.55 -15.17
C PRO A 109 -1.85 -23.15 -14.00
N SER A 110 -1.48 -22.78 -12.75
CA SER A 110 -2.05 -23.36 -11.53
C SER A 110 -2.00 -22.37 -10.37
N TYR A 111 -2.81 -22.64 -9.36
CA TYR A 111 -2.83 -21.90 -8.11
C TYR A 111 -1.45 -21.82 -7.43
N ALA A 112 -0.70 -22.92 -7.42
CA ALA A 112 0.62 -22.95 -6.79
C ALA A 112 1.60 -21.97 -7.44
N VAL A 113 1.63 -21.90 -8.78
CA VAL A 113 2.48 -20.95 -9.51
C VAL A 113 2.04 -19.52 -9.27
N LEU A 114 0.72 -19.27 -9.24
CA LEU A 114 0.17 -17.96 -8.86
C LEU A 114 0.68 -17.55 -7.46
N MET A 115 0.60 -18.43 -6.46
CA MET A 115 1.03 -18.15 -5.09
C MET A 115 2.53 -17.89 -4.99
N VAL A 116 3.38 -18.63 -5.71
CA VAL A 116 4.83 -18.37 -5.76
C VAL A 116 5.10 -16.99 -6.37
N GLY A 117 4.44 -16.65 -7.48
CA GLY A 117 4.54 -15.31 -8.07
C GLY A 117 4.14 -14.22 -7.07
N ARG A 118 3.05 -14.42 -6.32
CA ARG A 118 2.59 -13.48 -5.28
C ARG A 118 3.56 -13.37 -4.10
N ALA A 119 4.20 -14.47 -3.71
CA ALA A 119 5.24 -14.46 -2.68
C ALA A 119 6.46 -13.62 -3.11
N LEU A 120 6.91 -13.76 -4.37
CA LEU A 120 8.00 -12.95 -4.91
C LEU A 120 7.64 -11.46 -4.95
N LEU A 121 6.40 -11.12 -5.29
CA LEU A 121 5.92 -9.75 -5.21
C LEU A 121 5.98 -9.23 -3.77
N GLY A 122 5.54 -10.03 -2.80
CA GLY A 122 5.60 -9.67 -1.39
C GLY A 122 7.02 -9.35 -0.94
N ILE A 123 8.01 -10.15 -1.35
CA ILE A 123 9.43 -9.86 -1.09
C ILE A 123 9.83 -8.50 -1.67
N ALA A 124 9.43 -8.21 -2.92
CA ALA A 124 9.71 -6.93 -3.55
C ALA A 124 9.05 -5.76 -2.83
N VAL A 125 7.77 -5.88 -2.44
CA VAL A 125 7.01 -4.86 -1.70
C VAL A 125 7.65 -4.58 -0.35
N GLY A 126 7.85 -5.61 0.48
CA GLY A 126 8.42 -5.45 1.82
C GLY A 126 9.83 -4.88 1.79
N GLY A 127 10.67 -5.35 0.85
CA GLY A 127 12.02 -4.84 0.66
C GLY A 127 12.04 -3.39 0.21
N PHE A 128 11.24 -3.04 -0.79
CA PHE A 128 11.18 -1.69 -1.32
C PHE A 128 10.74 -0.66 -0.26
N TRP A 129 9.63 -0.92 0.43
CA TRP A 129 9.14 0.00 1.47
C TRP A 129 10.11 0.20 2.62
N SER A 130 10.88 -0.84 2.98
CA SER A 130 11.86 -0.75 4.07
C SER A 130 13.05 0.17 3.76
N ILE A 131 13.41 0.34 2.47
CA ILE A 131 14.62 1.09 2.10
C ILE A 131 14.36 2.32 1.24
N SER A 132 13.17 2.46 0.64
CA SER A 132 12.86 3.52 -0.34
C SER A 132 12.94 4.93 0.25
N ALA A 133 12.35 5.16 1.43
CA ALA A 133 12.38 6.47 2.07
C ALA A 133 13.82 6.93 2.38
N ALA A 134 14.62 6.07 3.00
CA ALA A 134 16.03 6.36 3.28
C ALA A 134 16.86 6.55 2.00
N THR A 135 16.51 5.85 0.92
CA THR A 135 17.14 6.05 -0.39
C THR A 135 16.80 7.41 -0.97
N VAL A 136 15.52 7.80 -0.96
CA VAL A 136 15.09 9.14 -1.44
C VAL A 136 15.79 10.25 -0.67
N MET A 137 15.92 10.13 0.65
CA MET A 137 16.63 11.11 1.49
C MET A 137 18.09 11.26 1.11
N ARG A 138 18.75 10.24 0.58
CA ARG A 138 20.15 10.30 0.09
C ARG A 138 20.27 10.85 -1.32
N LEU A 139 19.18 10.83 -2.11
CA LEU A 139 19.20 11.26 -3.51
C LEU A 139 19.05 12.78 -3.69
N VAL A 140 18.44 13.48 -2.73
CA VAL A 140 18.15 14.91 -2.84
C VAL A 140 18.71 15.69 -1.65
N PRO A 141 18.97 17.00 -1.79
CA PRO A 141 19.32 17.88 -0.67
C PRO A 141 18.23 17.90 0.41
N GLU A 142 18.60 18.17 1.66
CA GLU A 142 17.69 18.12 2.83
C GLU A 142 16.44 19.00 2.67
N ASP A 143 16.57 20.18 2.06
CA ASP A 143 15.48 21.10 1.78
C ASP A 143 14.44 20.52 0.80
N GLN A 144 14.83 19.54 -0.03
CA GLN A 144 13.99 18.92 -1.05
C GLN A 144 13.41 17.55 -0.62
N VAL A 145 13.88 16.99 0.49
CA VAL A 145 13.41 15.69 1.00
C VAL A 145 11.90 15.61 1.15
N PRO A 146 11.21 16.60 1.77
CA PRO A 146 9.75 16.52 1.89
C PRO A 146 9.03 16.43 0.55
N ARG A 147 9.54 17.18 -0.45
CA ARG A 147 8.97 17.17 -1.80
C ARG A 147 9.23 15.83 -2.51
N ALA A 148 10.41 15.25 -2.37
CA ALA A 148 10.76 13.97 -2.99
C ALA A 148 9.95 12.81 -2.39
N LEU A 149 9.77 12.79 -1.07
CA LEU A 149 8.88 11.83 -0.40
C LEU A 149 7.41 12.02 -0.79
N ALA A 150 6.97 13.27 -0.98
CA ALA A 150 5.62 13.55 -1.48
C ALA A 150 5.40 13.00 -2.90
N VAL A 151 6.38 13.11 -3.78
CA VAL A 151 6.34 12.55 -5.14
C VAL A 151 6.28 11.02 -5.09
N LEU A 152 7.12 10.37 -4.26
CA LEU A 152 7.11 8.93 -4.06
C LEU A 152 5.72 8.43 -3.59
N ASN A 153 5.17 9.08 -2.56
CA ASN A 153 3.85 8.74 -2.03
C ASN A 153 2.71 9.10 -3.00
N GLY A 154 2.89 10.12 -3.84
CA GLY A 154 1.98 10.46 -4.93
C GLY A 154 1.85 9.33 -5.95
N GLY A 155 2.96 8.67 -6.29
CA GLY A 155 2.95 7.46 -7.12
C GLY A 155 2.16 6.31 -6.50
N ASN A 156 2.32 6.09 -5.20
CA ASN A 156 1.52 5.12 -4.45
C ASN A 156 0.01 5.44 -4.51
N ALA A 157 -0.37 6.69 -4.23
CA ALA A 157 -1.77 7.12 -4.24
C ALA A 157 -2.39 7.01 -5.64
N LEU A 158 -1.65 7.40 -6.68
CA LEU A 158 -2.09 7.28 -8.08
C LEU A 158 -2.31 5.82 -8.46
N ALA A 159 -1.35 4.95 -8.13
CA ALA A 159 -1.46 3.52 -8.43
C ALA A 159 -2.64 2.87 -7.70
N THR A 160 -2.82 3.16 -6.41
CA THR A 160 -3.97 2.65 -5.63
C THR A 160 -5.31 3.08 -6.24
N THR A 161 -5.37 4.30 -6.80
CA THR A 161 -6.57 4.83 -7.44
C THR A 161 -6.88 4.15 -8.77
N ILE A 162 -5.85 3.89 -9.59
CA ILE A 162 -6.01 3.45 -10.98
C ILE A 162 -5.96 1.92 -11.10
N ALA A 163 -5.24 1.23 -10.24
CA ALA A 163 -4.95 -0.20 -10.38
C ALA A 163 -6.22 -1.06 -10.43
N ALA A 164 -7.17 -0.83 -9.53
CA ALA A 164 -8.39 -1.64 -9.48
C ALA A 164 -9.32 -1.38 -10.69
N PRO A 165 -9.68 -0.14 -11.05
CA PRO A 165 -10.52 0.09 -12.23
C PRO A 165 -9.84 -0.35 -13.54
N LEU A 166 -8.53 -0.09 -13.67
CA LEU A 166 -7.78 -0.49 -14.86
C LEU A 166 -7.66 -2.03 -14.95
N GLY A 167 -7.39 -2.70 -13.83
CA GLY A 167 -7.34 -4.15 -13.76
C GLY A 167 -8.68 -4.78 -14.14
N SER A 168 -9.80 -4.25 -13.63
CA SER A 168 -11.14 -4.70 -13.99
C SER A 168 -11.43 -4.50 -15.48
N PHE A 169 -11.11 -3.32 -16.01
CA PHE A 169 -11.32 -3.00 -17.43
C PHE A 169 -10.46 -3.87 -18.35
N LEU A 170 -9.16 -3.95 -18.09
CA LEU A 170 -8.25 -4.80 -18.90
C LEU A 170 -8.63 -6.28 -18.80
N GLY A 171 -9.00 -6.74 -17.60
CA GLY A 171 -9.43 -8.11 -17.38
C GLY A 171 -10.63 -8.53 -18.23
N GLN A 172 -11.50 -7.60 -18.57
CA GLN A 172 -12.64 -7.84 -19.45
C GLN A 172 -12.22 -8.10 -20.92
N TYR A 173 -11.22 -7.38 -21.43
CA TYR A 173 -10.82 -7.43 -22.84
C TYR A 173 -9.69 -8.41 -23.13
N ILE A 174 -8.72 -8.52 -22.24
CA ILE A 174 -7.51 -9.34 -22.43
C ILE A 174 -7.35 -10.45 -21.38
N GLY A 175 -8.40 -10.66 -20.58
CA GLY A 175 -8.39 -11.64 -19.49
C GLY A 175 -7.50 -11.21 -18.32
N TRP A 176 -7.61 -11.94 -17.19
CA TRP A 176 -6.86 -11.62 -15.98
C TRP A 176 -5.34 -11.79 -16.15
N ARG A 177 -4.91 -12.78 -16.94
CA ARG A 177 -3.48 -12.98 -17.27
C ARG A 177 -2.92 -11.81 -18.06
N GLY A 178 -3.67 -11.33 -19.06
CA GLY A 178 -3.32 -10.16 -19.86
C GLY A 178 -3.23 -8.89 -19.00
N ALA A 179 -4.15 -8.70 -18.05
CA ALA A 179 -4.11 -7.57 -17.13
C ALA A 179 -2.82 -7.59 -16.28
N PHE A 180 -2.42 -8.73 -15.72
CA PHE A 180 -1.15 -8.87 -15.02
C PHE A 180 0.06 -8.69 -15.94
N PHE A 181 -0.02 -9.17 -17.18
CA PHE A 181 1.07 -9.01 -18.15
C PHE A 181 1.37 -7.53 -18.43
N MET A 182 0.38 -6.63 -18.37
CA MET A 182 0.58 -5.18 -18.56
C MET A 182 1.50 -4.56 -17.49
N VAL A 183 1.67 -5.21 -16.35
CA VAL A 183 2.63 -4.78 -15.32
C VAL A 183 4.08 -5.06 -15.75
N VAL A 184 4.31 -6.08 -16.58
CA VAL A 184 5.65 -6.52 -17.02
C VAL A 184 6.41 -5.42 -17.77
N PRO A 185 5.86 -4.78 -18.84
CA PRO A 185 6.55 -3.68 -19.52
C PRO A 185 6.82 -2.48 -18.59
N LEU A 186 5.92 -2.21 -17.63
CA LEU A 186 6.16 -1.16 -16.62
C LEU A 186 7.33 -1.53 -15.70
N ALA A 187 7.41 -2.79 -15.28
CA ALA A 187 8.53 -3.30 -14.48
C ALA A 187 9.86 -3.23 -15.24
N VAL A 188 9.86 -3.56 -16.54
CA VAL A 188 11.04 -3.40 -17.41
C VAL A 188 11.45 -1.93 -17.53
N ALA A 189 10.50 -1.04 -17.80
CA ALA A 189 10.76 0.40 -17.88
C ALA A 189 11.31 0.93 -16.55
N THR A 190 10.74 0.49 -15.43
CA THR A 190 11.21 0.82 -14.08
C THR A 190 12.63 0.35 -13.85
N PHE A 191 12.95 -0.91 -14.21
CA PHE A 191 14.30 -1.48 -14.08
C PHE A 191 15.32 -0.70 -14.88
N VAL A 192 15.03 -0.45 -16.17
CA VAL A 192 15.93 0.29 -17.05
C VAL A 192 16.14 1.71 -16.53
N TRP A 193 15.08 2.38 -16.10
CA TRP A 193 15.19 3.74 -15.57
C TRP A 193 15.98 3.79 -14.26
N GLN A 194 15.74 2.86 -13.33
CA GLN A 194 16.56 2.73 -12.11
C GLN A 194 18.03 2.42 -12.43
N TRP A 195 18.29 1.50 -13.37
CA TRP A 195 19.65 1.15 -13.79
C TRP A 195 20.42 2.38 -14.28
N LEU A 196 19.77 3.24 -15.07
CA LEU A 196 20.41 4.42 -15.67
C LEU A 196 20.58 5.58 -14.67
N THR A 197 19.74 5.67 -13.64
CA THR A 197 19.64 6.90 -12.81
C THR A 197 20.07 6.71 -11.36
N LEU A 198 19.95 5.51 -10.80
CA LEU A 198 20.36 5.27 -9.42
C LEU A 198 21.89 5.28 -9.30
N PRO A 199 22.46 6.15 -8.45
CA PRO A 199 23.88 6.11 -8.14
C PRO A 199 24.20 4.91 -7.24
N SER A 200 25.49 4.52 -7.17
CA SER A 200 25.97 3.61 -6.14
C SER A 200 25.80 4.25 -4.76
N MET A 201 25.23 3.50 -3.84
CA MET A 201 24.94 3.92 -2.46
C MET A 201 25.40 2.84 -1.50
N PRO A 202 26.70 2.80 -1.15
CA PRO A 202 27.21 1.83 -0.21
C PRO A 202 26.43 1.84 1.10
N SER A 203 26.15 0.66 1.62
CA SER A 203 25.46 0.51 2.91
C SER A 203 26.48 0.70 4.04
N ASP A 204 26.25 1.68 4.90
CA ASP A 204 27.03 1.83 6.12
C ASP A 204 26.73 0.66 7.06
N ARG A 205 27.78 -0.08 7.46
CA ARG A 205 27.67 -1.21 8.40
C ARG A 205 27.24 -0.82 9.82
N ALA A 206 27.08 0.46 10.12
CA ALA A 206 26.92 1.04 11.44
C ALA A 206 25.51 1.56 11.72
N GLY A 207 24.47 0.78 11.45
CA GLY A 207 23.12 1.11 11.86
C GLY A 207 22.53 0.02 12.77
N ARG A 208 22.97 -0.09 14.04
CA ARG A 208 22.11 -0.64 15.09
C ARG A 208 20.98 0.37 15.34
N GLY A 209 20.07 0.49 14.38
CA GLY A 209 18.82 1.20 14.60
C GLY A 209 18.07 0.56 15.78
N ALA A 210 17.33 1.35 16.53
CA ALA A 210 16.45 0.84 17.56
C ALA A 210 15.63 -0.33 17.00
N SER A 211 15.52 -1.42 17.74
CA SER A 211 14.74 -2.59 17.30
C SER A 211 13.29 -2.14 17.06
N ALA A 212 12.76 -2.38 15.87
CA ALA A 212 11.36 -2.09 15.55
C ALA A 212 10.40 -2.66 16.61
N LEU A 213 10.69 -3.85 17.14
CA LEU A 213 9.94 -4.45 18.25
C LEU A 213 10.15 -3.71 19.59
N GLY A 214 11.27 -3.02 19.77
CA GLY A 214 11.54 -2.20 20.97
C GLY A 214 10.54 -1.05 21.13
N VAL A 215 10.02 -0.53 20.03
CA VAL A 215 8.98 0.52 20.01
C VAL A 215 7.70 0.06 20.71
N LEU A 216 7.36 -1.22 20.64
CA LEU A 216 6.18 -1.81 21.31
C LEU A 216 6.28 -1.83 22.84
N ARG A 217 7.44 -1.51 23.43
CA ARG A 217 7.56 -1.35 24.89
C ARG A 217 6.81 -0.10 25.37
N ARG A 218 6.60 0.89 24.51
CA ARG A 218 5.83 2.10 24.84
C ARG A 218 4.32 1.79 24.74
N PRO A 219 3.53 1.94 25.82
CA PRO A 219 2.10 1.59 25.83
C PRO A 219 1.29 2.31 24.75
N GLN A 220 1.65 3.56 24.46
CA GLN A 220 0.99 4.39 23.48
C GLN A 220 1.25 3.88 22.05
N ALA A 221 2.48 3.44 21.76
CA ALA A 221 2.83 2.83 20.49
C ALA A 221 2.07 1.51 20.27
N ARG A 222 1.94 0.66 21.32
CA ARG A 222 1.16 -0.59 21.24
C ARG A 222 -0.30 -0.34 20.87
N LEU A 223 -0.95 0.61 21.56
CA LEU A 223 -2.35 0.93 21.28
C LEU A 223 -2.54 1.49 19.89
N GLY A 224 -1.66 2.40 19.45
CA GLY A 224 -1.74 2.94 18.08
C GLY A 224 -1.51 1.86 17.04
N MET A 225 -0.49 1.02 17.19
CA MET A 225 -0.23 -0.10 16.25
C MET A 225 -1.37 -1.12 16.23
N LEU A 226 -2.00 -1.39 17.40
CA LEU A 226 -3.19 -2.24 17.45
C LEU A 226 -4.38 -1.60 16.72
N ALA A 227 -4.60 -0.30 16.90
CA ALA A 227 -5.67 0.41 16.18
C ALA A 227 -5.43 0.39 14.66
N VAL A 228 -4.19 0.59 14.21
CA VAL A 228 -3.79 0.44 12.79
C VAL A 228 -4.05 -0.97 12.29
N ALA A 229 -3.63 -1.99 13.05
CA ALA A 229 -3.85 -3.38 12.68
C ALA A 229 -5.33 -3.70 12.49
N LEU A 230 -6.17 -3.30 13.43
CA LEU A 230 -7.63 -3.52 13.37
C LEU A 230 -8.28 -2.75 12.21
N LEU A 231 -7.84 -1.51 11.96
CA LEU A 231 -8.31 -0.71 10.83
C LEU A 231 -8.04 -1.41 9.51
N PHE A 232 -6.77 -1.74 9.24
CA PHE A 232 -6.38 -2.33 7.96
C PHE A 232 -6.93 -3.75 7.78
N ALA A 233 -7.00 -4.55 8.86
CA ALA A 233 -7.64 -5.86 8.80
C ALA A 233 -9.12 -5.75 8.45
N GLY A 234 -9.86 -4.83 9.09
CA GLY A 234 -11.26 -4.57 8.77
C GLY A 234 -11.44 -4.04 7.35
N GLN A 235 -10.61 -3.11 6.92
CA GLN A 235 -10.65 -2.55 5.57
C GLN A 235 -10.45 -3.63 4.51
N PHE A 236 -9.44 -4.48 4.66
CA PHE A 236 -9.09 -5.48 3.66
C PHE A 236 -9.92 -6.75 3.75
N ALA A 237 -10.57 -7.05 4.88
CA ALA A 237 -11.59 -8.10 4.95
C ALA A 237 -12.73 -7.84 3.95
N LEU A 238 -13.20 -6.60 3.84
CA LEU A 238 -14.24 -6.21 2.89
C LEU A 238 -13.69 -5.95 1.48
N PHE A 239 -12.63 -5.14 1.38
CA PHE A 239 -12.12 -4.63 0.11
C PHE A 239 -11.65 -5.76 -0.82
N THR A 240 -11.04 -6.82 -0.28
CA THR A 240 -10.53 -7.96 -1.06
C THR A 240 -11.66 -8.66 -1.82
N TYR A 241 -12.86 -8.74 -1.25
CA TYR A 241 -14.01 -9.47 -1.81
C TYR A 241 -15.07 -8.54 -2.42
N LEU A 242 -14.68 -7.31 -2.72
CA LEU A 242 -15.57 -6.29 -3.26
C LEU A 242 -16.11 -6.67 -4.64
N ARG A 243 -15.26 -7.26 -5.50
CA ARG A 243 -15.68 -7.66 -6.85
C ARG A 243 -16.76 -8.74 -6.84
N PRO A 244 -16.58 -9.91 -6.20
CA PRO A 244 -17.63 -10.94 -6.16
C PRO A 244 -18.91 -10.42 -5.48
N PHE A 245 -18.81 -9.52 -4.50
CA PHE A 245 -19.97 -8.86 -3.92
C PHE A 245 -20.74 -8.02 -4.96
N LEU A 246 -20.05 -7.17 -5.73
CA LEU A 246 -20.66 -6.30 -6.74
C LEU A 246 -21.27 -7.11 -7.90
N GLU A 247 -20.63 -8.21 -8.30
CA GLU A 247 -21.13 -9.09 -9.37
C GLU A 247 -22.32 -9.94 -8.91
N ASN A 248 -22.20 -10.62 -7.76
CA ASN A 248 -23.15 -11.65 -7.34
C ASN A 248 -24.30 -11.12 -6.48
N VAL A 249 -24.10 -10.01 -5.74
CA VAL A 249 -25.12 -9.45 -4.85
C VAL A 249 -25.77 -8.21 -5.44
N THR A 250 -24.95 -7.26 -5.88
CA THR A 250 -25.47 -6.03 -6.50
C THR A 250 -25.89 -6.25 -7.96
N GLY A 251 -25.40 -7.33 -8.61
CA GLY A 251 -25.77 -7.70 -9.98
C GLY A 251 -25.21 -6.77 -11.06
N LEU A 252 -24.03 -6.16 -10.81
CA LEU A 252 -23.46 -5.17 -11.71
C LEU A 252 -22.69 -5.80 -12.87
N SER A 253 -22.77 -5.17 -14.04
CA SER A 253 -21.88 -5.47 -15.15
C SER A 253 -20.43 -5.06 -14.82
N VAL A 254 -19.46 -5.69 -15.49
CA VAL A 254 -18.03 -5.38 -15.29
C VAL A 254 -17.72 -3.90 -15.57
N SER A 255 -18.39 -3.30 -16.55
CA SER A 255 -18.24 -1.86 -16.86
C SER A 255 -18.75 -0.98 -15.71
N ALA A 256 -19.92 -1.28 -15.14
CA ALA A 256 -20.46 -0.55 -13.99
C ALA A 256 -19.58 -0.71 -12.75
N LEU A 257 -19.09 -1.93 -12.49
CA LEU A 257 -18.14 -2.23 -11.43
C LEU A 257 -16.85 -1.40 -11.60
N SER A 258 -16.28 -1.37 -12.80
CA SER A 258 -15.07 -0.58 -13.10
C SER A 258 -15.29 0.92 -12.85
N LEU A 259 -16.47 1.45 -13.16
CA LEU A 259 -16.82 2.85 -12.87
C LEU A 259 -16.93 3.11 -11.37
N ILE A 260 -17.50 2.19 -10.60
CA ILE A 260 -17.56 2.32 -9.13
C ILE A 260 -16.15 2.29 -8.52
N LEU A 261 -15.29 1.39 -8.97
CA LEU A 261 -13.89 1.34 -8.53
C LEU A 261 -13.14 2.63 -8.89
N LEU A 262 -13.41 3.20 -10.07
CA LEU A 262 -12.83 4.48 -10.48
C LEU A 262 -13.35 5.63 -9.62
N ALA A 263 -14.66 5.69 -9.34
CA ALA A 263 -15.26 6.69 -8.46
C ALA A 263 -14.68 6.60 -7.03
N MET A 264 -14.54 5.38 -6.52
CA MET A 264 -13.92 5.09 -5.23
C MET A 264 -12.47 5.58 -5.18
N GLY A 265 -11.67 5.28 -6.21
CA GLY A 265 -10.29 5.73 -6.33
C GLY A 265 -10.18 7.27 -6.45
N ALA A 266 -10.99 7.90 -7.30
CA ALA A 266 -11.03 9.34 -7.47
C ALA A 266 -11.43 10.06 -6.16
N ALA A 267 -12.44 9.53 -5.46
CA ALA A 267 -12.82 10.03 -4.14
C ALA A 267 -11.68 9.89 -3.13
N GLY A 268 -10.90 8.80 -3.20
CA GLY A 268 -9.72 8.58 -2.37
C GLY A 268 -8.64 9.63 -2.57
N LEU A 269 -8.39 10.07 -3.81
CA LEU A 269 -7.47 11.20 -4.09
C LEU A 269 -7.98 12.49 -3.46
N VAL A 270 -9.28 12.78 -3.59
CA VAL A 270 -9.90 13.95 -2.94
C VAL A 270 -9.75 13.86 -1.42
N GLY A 271 -10.04 12.69 -0.85
CA GLY A 271 -9.89 12.44 0.59
C GLY A 271 -8.46 12.68 1.06
N THR A 272 -7.47 12.17 0.34
CA THR A 272 -6.05 12.34 0.66
C THR A 272 -5.64 13.82 0.61
N TRP A 273 -6.20 14.61 -0.30
CA TRP A 273 -5.95 16.04 -0.37
C TRP A 273 -6.61 16.82 0.78
N VAL A 274 -7.83 16.43 1.18
CA VAL A 274 -8.60 17.10 2.23
C VAL A 274 -8.13 16.72 3.63
N ILE A 275 -7.68 15.45 3.83
CA ILE A 275 -7.38 14.89 5.15
C ILE A 275 -6.33 15.72 5.92
N GLY A 276 -5.37 16.32 5.23
CA GLY A 276 -4.34 17.14 5.85
C GLY A 276 -4.92 18.33 6.64
N ARG A 277 -5.98 18.96 6.11
CA ARG A 277 -6.68 20.06 6.79
C ARG A 277 -7.48 19.57 8.00
N ILE A 278 -8.07 18.39 7.91
CA ILE A 278 -8.85 17.76 8.99
C ILE A 278 -7.91 17.33 10.12
N VAL A 279 -6.82 16.67 9.80
CA VAL A 279 -5.76 16.23 10.75
C VAL A 279 -5.13 17.43 11.47
N ALA A 280 -4.92 18.53 10.77
CA ALA A 280 -4.41 19.77 11.38
C ALA A 280 -5.35 20.33 12.46
N ARG A 281 -6.67 20.17 12.31
CA ARG A 281 -7.66 20.60 13.29
C ARG A 281 -7.76 19.64 14.48
N SER A 282 -7.84 18.34 14.23
CA SER A 282 -7.92 17.31 15.28
C SER A 282 -7.49 15.95 14.75
N LEU A 283 -6.24 15.57 15.05
CA LEU A 283 -5.72 14.25 14.72
C LEU A 283 -6.51 13.15 15.44
N SER A 284 -6.78 13.30 16.75
CA SER A 284 -7.49 12.29 17.55
C SER A 284 -8.91 12.04 17.03
N ALA A 285 -9.65 13.10 16.68
CA ALA A 285 -10.97 12.93 16.11
C ALA A 285 -10.91 12.20 14.76
N THR A 286 -9.93 12.50 13.92
CA THR A 286 -9.74 11.82 12.63
C THR A 286 -9.49 10.34 12.82
N LEU A 287 -8.60 9.95 13.74
CA LEU A 287 -8.25 8.55 14.01
C LEU A 287 -9.41 7.73 14.60
N ILE A 288 -10.37 8.40 15.26
CA ILE A 288 -11.56 7.76 15.86
C ILE A 288 -12.72 7.71 14.86
N LEU A 289 -13.03 8.85 14.20
CA LEU A 289 -14.20 8.96 13.36
C LEU A 289 -14.06 8.24 12.02
N SER A 290 -12.85 8.14 11.48
CA SER A 290 -12.65 7.45 10.19
C SER A 290 -12.98 5.96 10.25
N PRO A 291 -12.43 5.15 11.19
CA PRO A 291 -12.82 3.75 11.28
C PRO A 291 -14.28 3.58 11.70
N LEU A 292 -14.86 4.47 12.51
CA LEU A 292 -16.26 4.46 12.86
C LEU A 292 -17.16 4.67 11.62
N ALA A 293 -16.85 5.66 10.79
CA ALA A 293 -17.57 5.90 9.54
C ALA A 293 -17.47 4.72 8.58
N MET A 294 -16.27 4.13 8.44
CA MET A 294 -16.08 2.94 7.63
C MET A 294 -16.85 1.73 8.17
N ALA A 295 -16.94 1.55 9.50
CA ALA A 295 -17.78 0.52 10.10
C ALA A 295 -19.26 0.73 9.76
N GLY A 296 -19.73 1.97 9.84
CA GLY A 296 -21.10 2.34 9.43
C GLY A 296 -21.37 2.04 7.95
N ILE A 297 -20.42 2.33 7.07
CA ILE A 297 -20.53 2.00 5.63
C ILE A 297 -20.59 0.48 5.43
N ALA A 298 -19.74 -0.29 6.11
CA ALA A 298 -19.77 -1.76 6.03
C ALA A 298 -21.11 -2.34 6.47
N LEU A 299 -21.71 -1.83 7.56
CA LEU A 299 -23.04 -2.21 8.01
C LEU A 299 -24.15 -1.80 7.01
N ALA A 300 -24.04 -0.58 6.44
CA ALA A 300 -24.99 -0.12 5.43
C ALA A 300 -24.94 -0.99 4.16
N LEU A 301 -23.76 -1.46 3.75
CA LEU A 301 -23.60 -2.38 2.62
C LEU A 301 -24.21 -3.78 2.90
N VAL A 302 -24.27 -4.23 4.15
CA VAL A 302 -25.00 -5.47 4.52
C VAL A 302 -26.49 -5.34 4.27
N ILE A 303 -27.05 -4.13 4.48
CA ILE A 303 -28.48 -3.85 4.37
C ILE A 303 -28.88 -3.48 2.93
N ALA A 304 -28.10 -2.64 2.27
CA ALA A 304 -28.43 -2.04 0.98
C ALA A 304 -27.57 -2.54 -0.19
N GLY A 305 -26.85 -3.65 0.00
CA GLY A 305 -25.87 -4.15 -0.97
C GLY A 305 -26.46 -4.66 -2.29
N ASP A 306 -27.75 -4.97 -2.33
CA ASP A 306 -28.52 -5.32 -3.53
C ASP A 306 -28.92 -4.08 -4.38
N LEU A 307 -28.82 -2.88 -3.82
CA LEU A 307 -29.20 -1.64 -4.47
C LEU A 307 -27.97 -0.95 -5.11
N ALA A 308 -27.91 -0.88 -6.42
CA ALA A 308 -26.74 -0.39 -7.16
C ALA A 308 -26.34 1.05 -6.80
N VAL A 309 -27.29 1.99 -6.72
CA VAL A 309 -26.99 3.41 -6.46
C VAL A 309 -26.52 3.64 -5.01
N PRO A 310 -27.20 3.14 -3.98
CA PRO A 310 -26.69 3.22 -2.61
C PRO A 310 -25.32 2.57 -2.44
N THR A 311 -25.10 1.38 -3.03
CA THR A 311 -23.81 0.69 -2.99
C THR A 311 -22.69 1.52 -3.62
N ALA A 312 -22.93 2.11 -4.80
CA ALA A 312 -21.97 3.00 -5.44
C ALA A 312 -21.60 4.22 -4.59
N ALA A 313 -22.61 4.85 -3.97
CA ALA A 313 -22.40 6.01 -3.08
C ALA A 313 -21.60 5.62 -1.83
N LEU A 314 -21.96 4.51 -1.16
CA LEU A 314 -21.28 3.99 0.02
C LEU A 314 -19.81 3.62 -0.27
N LEU A 315 -19.55 2.99 -1.42
CA LEU A 315 -18.19 2.63 -1.82
C LEU A 315 -17.36 3.85 -2.22
N THR A 316 -17.98 4.86 -2.83
CA THR A 316 -17.31 6.14 -3.09
C THR A 316 -16.89 6.82 -1.78
N LEU A 317 -17.75 6.83 -0.76
CA LEU A 317 -17.41 7.31 0.58
C LEU A 317 -16.35 6.44 1.27
N TRP A 318 -16.41 5.12 1.08
CA TRP A 318 -15.37 4.21 1.55
C TRP A 318 -14.00 4.56 0.97
N GLY A 319 -13.92 4.81 -0.33
CA GLY A 319 -12.68 5.23 -1.00
C GLY A 319 -12.16 6.57 -0.48
N LEU A 320 -13.07 7.55 -0.30
CA LEU A 320 -12.75 8.88 0.25
C LEU A 320 -12.03 8.77 1.61
N ILE A 321 -12.52 7.90 2.49
CA ILE A 321 -12.00 7.74 3.85
C ILE A 321 -10.78 6.81 3.84
N GLY A 322 -10.92 5.61 3.28
CA GLY A 322 -9.95 4.53 3.39
C GLY A 322 -8.58 4.85 2.79
N THR A 323 -8.55 5.63 1.69
CA THR A 323 -7.28 6.07 1.07
C THR A 323 -6.64 7.21 1.84
N ALA A 324 -7.42 8.02 2.55
CA ALA A 324 -6.96 9.19 3.29
C ALA A 324 -6.41 8.86 4.68
N VAL A 325 -6.98 7.87 5.36
CA VAL A 325 -6.66 7.50 6.76
C VAL A 325 -5.19 7.18 7.00
N PRO A 326 -4.44 6.53 6.09
CA PRO A 326 -3.00 6.31 6.26
C PRO A 326 -2.22 7.59 6.57
N VAL A 327 -2.58 8.73 5.97
CA VAL A 327 -1.93 10.04 6.23
C VAL A 327 -2.07 10.45 7.69
N ALA A 328 -3.23 10.21 8.30
CA ALA A 328 -3.46 10.51 9.71
C ALA A 328 -2.61 9.60 10.61
N TRP A 329 -2.46 8.31 10.27
CA TRP A 329 -1.63 7.38 11.04
C TRP A 329 -0.14 7.66 10.91
N TRP A 330 0.35 8.07 9.75
CA TRP A 330 1.73 8.54 9.59
C TRP A 330 1.99 9.83 10.39
N THR A 331 1.02 10.74 10.42
CA THR A 331 1.11 11.95 11.25
C THR A 331 1.09 11.60 12.75
N TRP A 332 0.28 10.63 13.17
CA TRP A 332 0.28 10.13 14.53
C TRP A 332 1.65 9.53 14.91
N LEU A 333 2.21 8.70 14.04
CA LEU A 333 3.51 8.08 14.25
C LEU A 333 4.60 9.13 14.48
N SER A 334 4.70 10.12 13.61
CA SER A 334 5.72 11.18 13.69
C SER A 334 5.61 12.03 14.97
N ARG A 335 4.39 12.22 15.49
CA ARG A 335 4.16 12.97 16.74
C ARG A 335 4.39 12.11 17.99
N THR A 336 4.15 10.81 17.91
CA THR A 336 4.23 9.90 19.07
C THR A 336 5.64 9.36 19.26
N LEU A 337 6.40 9.20 18.19
CA LEU A 337 7.72 8.59 18.15
C LEU A 337 8.73 9.46 17.40
N PRO A 338 8.95 10.74 17.80
CA PRO A 338 9.85 11.63 17.07
C PRO A 338 11.30 11.11 17.04
N ASP A 339 11.77 10.51 18.16
CA ASP A 339 13.14 10.02 18.28
C ASP A 339 13.35 8.63 17.65
N ASP A 340 12.28 7.86 17.46
CA ASP A 340 12.29 6.50 16.90
C ASP A 340 11.50 6.40 15.57
N ALA A 341 11.41 7.49 14.81
CA ALA A 341 10.56 7.57 13.64
C ALA A 341 10.89 6.51 12.55
N GLU A 342 12.17 6.16 12.37
CA GLU A 342 12.58 5.14 11.40
C GLU A 342 12.15 3.73 11.87
N ALA A 343 12.42 3.37 13.13
CA ALA A 343 12.02 2.09 13.71
C ALA A 343 10.49 1.96 13.79
N GLY A 344 9.81 3.03 14.17
CA GLY A 344 8.35 3.12 14.19
C GLY A 344 7.72 3.00 12.81
N GLY A 345 8.34 3.60 11.78
CA GLY A 345 7.91 3.51 10.40
C GLY A 345 8.01 2.09 9.85
N GLY A 346 9.14 1.41 10.07
CA GLY A 346 9.31 0.02 9.69
C GLY A 346 8.29 -0.91 10.39
N LEU A 347 8.06 -0.69 11.69
CA LEU A 347 7.03 -1.42 12.43
C LEU A 347 5.62 -1.14 11.88
N MET A 348 5.29 0.10 11.55
CA MET A 348 4.00 0.49 10.97
C MET A 348 3.76 -0.26 9.66
N VAL A 349 4.73 -0.31 8.77
CA VAL A 349 4.63 -1.05 7.50
C VAL A 349 4.40 -2.53 7.76
N ALA A 350 5.17 -3.15 8.66
CA ALA A 350 4.99 -4.56 9.00
C ALA A 350 3.60 -4.84 9.60
N VAL A 351 3.10 -3.97 10.48
CA VAL A 351 1.76 -4.08 11.07
C VAL A 351 0.67 -3.93 10.01
N ILE A 352 0.80 -2.96 9.10
CA ILE A 352 -0.17 -2.77 8.00
C ILE A 352 -0.20 -4.01 7.09
N GLN A 353 0.94 -4.52 6.67
CA GLN A 353 1.01 -5.69 5.78
C GLN A 353 0.49 -6.97 6.46
N LEU A 354 0.79 -7.16 7.76
CA LEU A 354 0.22 -8.25 8.54
C LEU A 354 -1.31 -8.12 8.66
N ALA A 355 -1.81 -6.91 8.88
CA ALA A 355 -3.23 -6.64 8.99
C ALA A 355 -3.97 -6.88 7.67
N ILE A 356 -3.39 -6.46 6.53
CA ILE A 356 -3.89 -6.77 5.18
C ILE A 356 -3.98 -8.28 4.98
N THR A 357 -2.90 -9.01 5.32
CA THR A 357 -2.83 -10.47 5.25
C THR A 357 -3.96 -11.12 6.06
N LEU A 358 -4.08 -10.77 7.34
CA LEU A 358 -5.09 -11.35 8.22
C LEU A 358 -6.51 -10.96 7.79
N GLY A 359 -6.72 -9.72 7.37
CA GLY A 359 -8.02 -9.24 6.90
C GLY A 359 -8.47 -9.99 5.65
N ALA A 360 -7.61 -10.12 4.64
CA ALA A 360 -7.92 -10.89 3.43
C ALA A 360 -8.15 -12.38 3.73
N THR A 361 -7.35 -12.98 4.62
CA THR A 361 -7.51 -14.40 5.00
C THR A 361 -8.82 -14.65 5.75
N ILE A 362 -9.10 -13.87 6.79
CA ILE A 362 -10.34 -14.00 7.59
C ILE A 362 -11.55 -13.67 6.70
N GLY A 363 -11.45 -12.60 5.91
CA GLY A 363 -12.50 -12.21 4.97
C GLY A 363 -12.83 -13.32 3.99
N GLY A 364 -11.82 -14.00 3.43
CA GLY A 364 -12.02 -15.10 2.50
C GLY A 364 -12.67 -16.33 3.11
N PHE A 365 -12.19 -16.72 4.27
CA PHE A 365 -12.80 -17.83 5.01
C PHE A 365 -14.29 -17.57 5.31
N LEU A 366 -14.62 -16.36 5.77
CA LEU A 366 -15.99 -15.98 6.04
C LEU A 366 -16.84 -15.85 4.76
N PHE A 367 -16.23 -15.35 3.68
CA PHE A 367 -16.91 -15.21 2.39
C PHE A 367 -17.34 -16.59 1.84
N ASP A 368 -16.42 -17.54 1.86
CA ASP A 368 -16.66 -18.89 1.35
C ASP A 368 -17.62 -19.70 2.24
N THR A 369 -17.59 -19.53 3.56
CA THR A 369 -18.38 -20.35 4.50
C THR A 369 -19.72 -19.76 4.89
N ALA A 370 -19.81 -18.42 4.96
CA ALA A 370 -20.99 -17.71 5.48
C ALA A 370 -21.44 -16.52 4.60
N GLY A 371 -20.78 -16.34 3.43
CA GLY A 371 -21.13 -15.32 2.44
C GLY A 371 -20.72 -13.90 2.82
N TYR A 372 -21.01 -12.96 1.92
CA TYR A 372 -20.58 -11.56 2.03
C TYR A 372 -21.03 -10.87 3.32
N ARG A 373 -22.22 -11.22 3.83
CA ARG A 373 -22.76 -10.60 5.07
C ARG A 373 -21.86 -10.85 6.27
N ALA A 374 -21.37 -12.07 6.43
CA ALA A 374 -20.45 -12.40 7.51
C ALA A 374 -19.12 -11.66 7.37
N THR A 375 -18.58 -11.59 6.15
CA THR A 375 -17.37 -10.85 5.83
C THR A 375 -17.49 -9.35 6.16
N PHE A 376 -18.59 -8.72 5.77
CA PHE A 376 -18.83 -7.30 5.99
C PHE A 376 -19.14 -6.97 7.45
N LEU A 377 -19.84 -7.86 8.17
CA LEU A 377 -20.02 -7.74 9.62
C LEU A 377 -18.70 -7.87 10.38
N ALA A 378 -17.83 -8.79 9.97
CA ALA A 378 -16.48 -8.93 10.53
C ALA A 378 -15.64 -7.67 10.27
N SER A 379 -15.70 -7.11 9.06
CA SER A 379 -15.09 -5.83 8.72
C SER A 379 -15.57 -4.72 9.65
N ALA A 380 -16.91 -4.57 9.81
CA ALA A 380 -17.50 -3.58 10.70
C ALA A 380 -17.07 -3.77 12.17
N ALA A 381 -16.99 -5.01 12.66
CA ALA A 381 -16.54 -5.32 14.00
C ALA A 381 -15.07 -4.94 14.24
N LEU A 382 -14.18 -5.26 13.29
CA LEU A 382 -12.75 -4.89 13.34
C LEU A 382 -12.56 -3.36 13.32
N LEU A 383 -13.30 -2.67 12.46
CA LEU A 383 -13.28 -1.20 12.36
C LEU A 383 -13.85 -0.54 13.63
N GLY A 384 -14.92 -1.08 14.19
CA GLY A 384 -15.48 -0.66 15.48
C GLY A 384 -14.48 -0.87 16.62
N ALA A 385 -13.80 -2.02 16.66
CA ALA A 385 -12.72 -2.29 17.61
C ALA A 385 -11.55 -1.31 17.45
N SER A 386 -11.15 -0.98 16.21
CA SER A 386 -10.16 0.07 15.93
C SER A 386 -10.56 1.40 16.55
N THR A 387 -11.83 1.79 16.39
CA THR A 387 -12.39 3.01 17.02
C THR A 387 -12.23 2.99 18.54
N LEU A 388 -12.62 1.90 19.20
CA LEU A 388 -12.54 1.77 20.66
C LEU A 388 -11.10 1.85 21.16
N VAL A 389 -10.16 1.19 20.46
CA VAL A 389 -8.73 1.27 20.79
C VAL A 389 -8.20 2.68 20.56
N GLY A 390 -8.64 3.36 19.50
CA GLY A 390 -8.30 4.76 19.22
C GLY A 390 -8.76 5.71 20.33
N VAL A 391 -9.96 5.53 20.84
CA VAL A 391 -10.48 6.28 22.00
C VAL A 391 -9.64 6.02 23.25
N ALA A 392 -9.28 4.76 23.51
CA ALA A 392 -8.43 4.41 24.65
C ALA A 392 -7.02 5.03 24.55
N ALA A 393 -6.45 5.08 23.34
CA ALA A 393 -5.16 5.73 23.09
C ALA A 393 -5.24 7.25 23.32
N ALA A 394 -6.29 7.91 22.81
CA ALA A 394 -6.49 9.35 22.99
C ALA A 394 -6.67 9.76 24.45
N ARG A 395 -7.41 8.99 25.24
CA ARG A 395 -7.61 9.27 26.69
C ARG A 395 -6.31 9.20 27.46
N ARG A 396 -5.42 8.25 27.16
CA ARG A 396 -4.11 8.12 27.83
C ARG A 396 -3.14 9.26 27.49
N SER A 397 -3.29 9.87 26.31
CA SER A 397 -2.49 11.05 25.93
C SER A 397 -2.93 12.32 26.64
N ALA A 398 -4.16 12.36 27.17
CA ALA A 398 -4.73 13.51 27.87
C ALA A 398 -4.49 13.50 29.40
N THR A 399 -4.03 12.40 29.98
CA THR A 399 -3.61 12.32 31.39
C THR A 399 -2.12 12.59 31.49
N PRO A 400 -1.67 13.78 31.99
CA PRO A 400 -0.26 14.00 32.27
C PRO A 400 0.16 13.08 33.41
N SER A 401 1.28 12.36 33.21
CA SER A 401 1.99 11.58 34.21
C SER A 401 2.70 12.45 35.24
#